data_3c13c74dc43d69b14753eb8871e5d294
#
_entry.id   3c13c74dc43d69b14753eb8871e5d294
#
_cell.length_a   1.000
_cell.length_b   1.000
_cell.length_c   1.000
_cell.angle_alpha   90.00
_cell.angle_beta   90.00
_cell.angle_gamma   90.00
#
_symmetry.space_group_name_H-M   'P 1'
#
loop_
_entity.id
_entity.type
_entity.pdbx_description
1 polymer ?
#
loop_
_entity_poly.entity_id
_entity_poly.type
_entity_poly.pdbx_seq_one_letter_code
_entity_poly.pdbx_strand_id
1 'polypeptide(L)'
;MSISRIYTGGCQCGAVRYRVEGTLGDPHLCHCRMCQKAAGNYFLPLANAPRERFAITRGEPGWFRSSQIVRRGFCRDCGTPLFYDALAADHVNVTLGSLDDPDDVRPIAQAGVESRVVWFAQLARLPEHESNEGEGGEARHVRIRDTNRQHPDYDTDHWPPEGSV
;
A
#
# COMPACT_ATOMS: atom_id res chain seq x y z
N MET A 1 -15.69 -24.20 -12.85
CA MET A 1 -14.34 -23.83 -12.31
C MET A 1 -14.48 -22.43 -11.74
N SER A 2 -14.34 -22.26 -10.44
CA SER A 2 -14.37 -20.93 -9.83
C SER A 2 -13.10 -20.19 -10.28
N ILE A 3 -13.26 -19.05 -10.96
CA ILE A 3 -12.12 -18.20 -11.32
C ILE A 3 -11.56 -17.70 -9.99
N SER A 4 -10.33 -18.09 -9.66
CA SER A 4 -9.64 -17.57 -8.48
C SER A 4 -9.41 -16.08 -8.70
N ARG A 5 -9.82 -15.25 -7.73
CA ARG A 5 -9.58 -13.80 -7.79
C ARG A 5 -8.07 -13.53 -7.77
N ILE A 6 -7.63 -12.56 -8.53
CA ILE A 6 -6.24 -12.12 -8.58
C ILE A 6 -6.21 -10.66 -8.13
N TYR A 7 -5.33 -10.38 -7.18
CA TYR A 7 -5.01 -9.02 -6.77
C TYR A 7 -3.61 -8.68 -7.25
N THR A 8 -3.45 -7.54 -7.86
CA THR A 8 -2.17 -6.96 -8.24
C THR A 8 -1.93 -5.66 -7.47
N GLY A 9 -0.68 -5.29 -7.35
CA GLY A 9 -0.30 -4.09 -6.66
C GLY A 9 1.20 -3.82 -6.76
N GLY A 10 1.63 -2.69 -6.22
CA GLY A 10 3.02 -2.32 -6.24
C GLY A 10 3.32 -0.98 -5.60
N CYS A 11 4.53 -0.51 -5.78
CA CYS A 11 4.97 0.78 -5.28
C CYS A 11 4.56 1.91 -6.24
N GLN A 12 4.55 3.14 -5.72
CA GLN A 12 4.17 4.32 -6.49
C GLN A 12 4.96 4.45 -7.81
N CYS A 13 6.25 4.18 -7.82
CA CYS A 13 7.07 4.31 -9.03
C CYS A 13 7.07 3.07 -9.94
N GLY A 14 6.40 1.97 -9.57
CA GLY A 14 6.32 0.74 -10.36
C GLY A 14 7.58 -0.14 -10.37
N ALA A 15 8.64 0.24 -9.65
CA ALA A 15 9.87 -0.56 -9.56
C ALA A 15 9.66 -1.90 -8.85
N VAL A 16 8.69 -1.97 -7.94
CA VAL A 16 8.30 -3.22 -7.27
C VAL A 16 6.82 -3.48 -7.53
N ARG A 17 6.53 -4.65 -8.08
CA ARG A 17 5.16 -5.13 -8.33
C ARG A 17 4.97 -6.50 -7.70
N TYR A 18 3.75 -6.82 -7.31
CA TYR A 18 3.39 -8.12 -6.75
C TYR A 18 2.00 -8.57 -7.19
N ARG A 19 1.75 -9.86 -7.02
CA ARG A 19 0.48 -10.52 -7.32
C ARG A 19 0.11 -11.47 -6.19
N VAL A 20 -1.19 -11.56 -5.90
CA VAL A 20 -1.76 -12.52 -4.96
C VAL A 20 -2.93 -13.25 -5.63
N GLU A 21 -2.92 -14.58 -5.56
CA GLU A 21 -4.02 -15.41 -6.07
C GLU A 21 -4.94 -15.86 -4.93
N GLY A 22 -6.24 -15.80 -5.14
CA GLY A 22 -7.23 -16.22 -4.17
C GLY A 22 -7.74 -15.07 -3.31
N THR A 23 -7.93 -15.30 -2.00
CA THR A 23 -8.54 -14.34 -1.08
C THR A 23 -7.47 -13.70 -0.20
N LEU A 24 -7.52 -12.38 -0.08
CA LEU A 24 -6.79 -11.64 0.97
C LEU A 24 -7.54 -11.79 2.29
N GLY A 25 -6.88 -12.35 3.30
CA GLY A 25 -7.46 -12.59 4.63
C GLY A 25 -7.27 -11.42 5.58
N ASP A 26 -8.11 -11.37 6.61
CA ASP A 26 -8.02 -10.45 7.74
C ASP A 26 -7.64 -9.00 7.38
N PRO A 27 -8.38 -8.33 6.48
CA PRO A 27 -8.09 -6.94 6.14
C PRO A 27 -8.39 -6.04 7.34
N HIS A 28 -7.37 -5.31 7.81
CA HIS A 28 -7.47 -4.52 9.04
C HIS A 28 -6.63 -3.24 9.02
N LEU A 29 -6.94 -2.33 9.94
CA LEU A 29 -6.14 -1.14 10.22
C LEU A 29 -5.26 -1.39 11.45
N CYS A 30 -3.94 -1.37 11.30
CA CYS A 30 -3.02 -1.52 12.42
C CYS A 30 -2.60 -0.15 12.97
N HIS A 31 -3.00 0.15 14.22
CA HIS A 31 -2.69 1.40 14.92
C HIS A 31 -1.44 1.33 15.79
N CYS A 32 -0.75 0.20 15.88
CA CYS A 32 0.43 0.10 16.72
C CYS A 32 1.50 1.12 16.30
N ARG A 33 2.28 1.60 17.25
CA ARG A 33 3.24 2.69 17.02
C ARG A 33 4.29 2.35 15.96
N MET A 34 4.68 1.08 15.83
CA MET A 34 5.61 0.63 14.78
C MET A 34 4.98 0.74 13.39
N CYS A 35 3.70 0.39 13.22
CA CYS A 35 2.99 0.53 11.95
C CYS A 35 2.79 1.99 11.58
N GLN A 36 2.44 2.86 12.54
CA GLN A 36 2.36 4.29 12.32
C GLN A 36 3.70 4.86 11.81
N LYS A 37 4.81 4.52 12.45
CA LYS A 37 6.15 4.99 12.04
C LYS A 37 6.56 4.45 10.67
N ALA A 38 6.28 3.18 10.40
CA ALA A 38 6.63 2.56 9.12
C ALA A 38 5.82 3.13 7.93
N ALA A 39 4.58 3.54 8.19
CA ALA A 39 3.70 4.12 7.18
C ALA A 39 3.84 5.66 7.05
N GLY A 40 4.41 6.33 8.06
CA GLY A 40 4.32 7.79 8.14
C GLY A 40 2.86 8.28 8.27
N ASN A 41 2.00 7.45 8.87
CA ASN A 41 0.55 7.66 8.94
C ASN A 41 0.04 7.29 10.34
N TYR A 42 -1.23 7.55 10.62
CA TYR A 42 -1.90 7.23 11.89
C TYR A 42 -2.23 5.76 12.06
N PHE A 43 -2.16 4.99 11.00
CA PHE A 43 -2.35 3.54 10.92
C PHE A 43 -1.69 2.98 9.66
N LEU A 44 -1.59 1.67 9.59
CA LEU A 44 -1.18 0.94 8.38
C LEU A 44 -2.28 -0.05 8.01
N PRO A 45 -2.97 0.12 6.88
CA PRO A 45 -3.96 -0.84 6.41
C PRO A 45 -3.26 -2.05 5.80
N LEU A 46 -3.66 -3.25 6.22
CA LEU A 46 -3.00 -4.50 5.88
C LEU A 46 -4.02 -5.59 5.56
N ALA A 47 -3.64 -6.56 4.72
CA ALA A 47 -4.34 -7.82 4.55
C ALA A 47 -3.36 -8.99 4.37
N ASN A 48 -3.77 -10.18 4.81
CA ASN A 48 -2.96 -11.40 4.74
C ASN A 48 -3.00 -11.98 3.32
N ALA A 49 -1.87 -12.04 2.65
CA ALA A 49 -1.66 -12.76 1.40
C ALA A 49 -1.04 -14.13 1.72
N PRO A 50 -1.71 -15.26 1.43
CA PRO A 50 -1.12 -16.58 1.65
C PRO A 50 0.23 -16.69 0.94
N ARG A 51 1.27 -17.10 1.65
CA ARG A 51 2.65 -17.10 1.16
C ARG A 51 2.84 -17.92 -0.11
N GLU A 52 2.12 -19.03 -0.20
CA GLU A 52 2.13 -19.94 -1.36
C GLU A 52 1.45 -19.35 -2.62
N ARG A 53 0.67 -18.27 -2.44
CA ARG A 53 -0.10 -17.59 -3.50
C ARG A 53 0.35 -16.14 -3.71
N PHE A 54 1.40 -15.72 -3.04
CA PHE A 54 2.01 -14.42 -3.15
C PHE A 54 3.28 -14.50 -4.00
N ALA A 55 3.42 -13.62 -4.98
CA ALA A 55 4.62 -13.51 -5.80
C ALA A 55 4.99 -12.04 -6.04
N ILE A 56 6.27 -11.73 -5.96
CA ILE A 56 6.82 -10.47 -6.47
C ILE A 56 7.01 -10.67 -7.98
N THR A 57 6.34 -9.85 -8.78
CA THR A 57 6.31 -9.97 -10.24
C THR A 57 7.30 -9.04 -10.93
N ARG A 58 7.78 -8.00 -10.22
CA ARG A 58 8.81 -7.07 -10.72
C ARG A 58 9.66 -6.55 -9.57
N GLY A 59 10.95 -6.41 -9.81
CA GLY A 59 11.92 -5.79 -8.91
C GLY A 59 12.14 -6.53 -7.60
N GLU A 60 12.84 -5.85 -6.70
CA GLU A 60 13.15 -6.38 -5.37
C GLU A 60 12.87 -5.32 -4.30
N PRO A 61 12.00 -5.59 -3.29
CA PRO A 61 11.79 -4.66 -2.19
C PRO A 61 13.05 -4.54 -1.31
N GLY A 62 13.22 -3.37 -0.73
CA GLY A 62 14.09 -3.21 0.43
C GLY A 62 13.45 -3.86 1.66
N TRP A 63 14.27 -4.41 2.54
CA TRP A 63 13.79 -5.03 3.77
C TRP A 63 14.43 -4.39 5.00
N PHE A 64 13.58 -3.93 5.92
CA PHE A 64 13.98 -3.47 7.23
C PHE A 64 13.56 -4.48 8.29
N ARG A 65 14.51 -4.98 9.07
CA ARG A 65 14.24 -5.88 10.18
C ARG A 65 13.73 -5.07 11.37
N SER A 66 12.41 -4.98 11.48
CA SER A 66 11.77 -4.16 12.52
C SER A 66 11.72 -4.82 13.90
N SER A 67 11.95 -6.15 13.96
CA SER A 67 12.16 -6.93 15.18
C SER A 67 12.90 -8.24 14.86
N GLN A 68 13.13 -9.07 15.86
CA GLN A 68 13.75 -10.40 15.64
C GLN A 68 12.89 -11.31 14.75
N ILE A 69 11.57 -11.13 14.74
CA ILE A 69 10.59 -12.01 14.06
C ILE A 69 9.82 -11.33 12.93
N VAL A 70 10.04 -10.03 12.70
CA VAL A 70 9.31 -9.25 11.69
C VAL A 70 10.28 -8.45 10.84
N ARG A 71 10.07 -8.47 9.52
CA ARG A 71 10.67 -7.53 8.58
C ARG A 71 9.58 -6.77 7.81
N ARG A 72 9.93 -5.59 7.33
CA ARG A 72 9.05 -4.74 6.53
C ARG A 72 9.65 -4.52 5.16
N GLY A 73 8.83 -4.75 4.12
CA GLY A 73 9.21 -4.52 2.73
C GLY A 73 8.77 -3.15 2.24
N PHE A 74 9.62 -2.49 1.50
CA PHE A 74 9.36 -1.17 0.91
C PHE A 74 10.10 -1.01 -0.41
N CYS A 75 9.65 -0.10 -1.24
CA CYS A 75 10.40 0.26 -2.45
C CYS A 75 11.62 1.10 -2.08
N ARG A 76 12.81 0.74 -2.59
CA ARG A 76 14.05 1.49 -2.35
C ARG A 76 14.09 2.82 -3.08
N ASP A 77 13.35 2.94 -4.21
CA ASP A 77 13.38 4.11 -5.08
C ASP A 77 12.40 5.19 -4.65
N CYS A 78 11.15 4.81 -4.32
CA CYS A 78 10.11 5.78 -3.96
C CYS A 78 9.65 5.72 -2.50
N GLY A 79 10.14 4.77 -1.71
CA GLY A 79 9.82 4.66 -0.29
C GLY A 79 8.46 4.05 0.05
N THR A 80 7.63 3.66 -0.94
CA THR A 80 6.31 3.09 -0.68
C THR A 80 6.41 1.87 0.24
N PRO A 81 5.73 1.84 1.41
CA PRO A 81 5.65 0.66 2.25
C PRO A 81 4.73 -0.39 1.59
N LEU A 82 5.22 -1.61 1.44
CA LEU A 82 4.53 -2.67 0.70
C LEU A 82 4.13 -3.85 1.56
N PHE A 83 5.04 -4.31 2.44
CA PHE A 83 4.89 -5.59 3.11
C PHE A 83 5.17 -5.51 4.62
N TYR A 84 4.39 -6.25 5.39
CA TYR A 84 4.72 -6.64 6.75
C TYR A 84 4.85 -8.17 6.76
N ASP A 85 6.04 -8.67 7.05
CA ASP A 85 6.38 -10.09 6.98
C ASP A 85 6.79 -10.62 8.36
N ALA A 86 5.87 -11.32 9.01
CA ALA A 86 6.16 -12.11 10.19
C ALA A 86 6.78 -13.44 9.74
N LEU A 87 8.06 -13.63 9.98
CA LEU A 87 8.88 -14.67 9.33
C LEU A 87 8.40 -16.12 9.53
N ALA A 88 7.68 -16.39 10.63
CA ALA A 88 7.13 -17.71 10.93
C ALA A 88 5.67 -17.89 10.47
N ALA A 89 5.02 -16.83 9.91
CA ALA A 89 3.65 -16.91 9.45
C ALA A 89 3.54 -17.59 8.09
N ASP A 90 2.41 -18.20 7.80
CA ASP A 90 2.06 -18.79 6.51
C ASP A 90 1.61 -17.76 5.47
N HIS A 91 1.63 -16.48 5.84
CA HIS A 91 1.25 -15.36 5.00
C HIS A 91 2.24 -14.20 5.10
N VAL A 92 2.16 -13.30 4.12
CA VAL A 92 2.76 -11.96 4.13
C VAL A 92 1.61 -10.96 4.15
N ASN A 93 1.69 -9.94 4.99
CA ASN A 93 0.71 -8.85 4.88
C ASN A 93 1.13 -7.89 3.75
N VAL A 94 0.19 -7.61 2.86
CA VAL A 94 0.31 -6.53 1.87
C VAL A 94 -0.37 -5.27 2.39
N THR A 95 0.15 -4.09 2.04
CA THR A 95 -0.50 -2.82 2.38
C THR A 95 -1.67 -2.58 1.42
N LEU A 96 -2.85 -2.25 1.95
CA LEU A 96 -4.05 -2.10 1.12
C LEU A 96 -3.95 -0.93 0.13
N GLY A 97 -3.30 0.17 0.53
CA GLY A 97 -3.09 1.31 -0.35
C GLY A 97 -2.08 1.07 -1.48
N SER A 98 -1.40 -0.09 -1.52
CA SER A 98 -0.51 -0.48 -2.62
C SER A 98 -1.18 -1.44 -3.62
N LEU A 99 -2.44 -1.83 -3.39
CA LEU A 99 -3.24 -2.57 -4.37
C LEU A 99 -3.60 -1.66 -5.54
N ASP A 100 -3.72 -2.23 -6.74
CA ASP A 100 -4.18 -1.50 -7.93
C ASP A 100 -5.65 -1.09 -7.81
N ASP A 101 -6.46 -1.89 -7.12
CA ASP A 101 -7.83 -1.56 -6.74
C ASP A 101 -7.99 -1.68 -5.20
N PRO A 102 -7.75 -0.60 -4.45
CA PRO A 102 -7.87 -0.63 -2.99
C PRO A 102 -9.32 -0.76 -2.50
N ASP A 103 -10.33 -0.40 -3.30
CA ASP A 103 -11.75 -0.52 -2.95
C ASP A 103 -12.20 -1.98 -2.92
N ASP A 104 -11.48 -2.86 -3.58
CA ASP A 104 -11.72 -4.30 -3.60
C ASP A 104 -11.56 -4.98 -2.25
N VAL A 105 -10.83 -4.37 -1.31
CA VAL A 105 -10.48 -4.98 -0.01
C VAL A 105 -10.77 -4.02 1.14
N ARG A 106 -11.99 -4.11 1.64
CA ARG A 106 -12.45 -3.29 2.76
C ARG A 106 -11.92 -3.83 4.09
N PRO A 107 -11.28 -3.00 4.94
CA PRO A 107 -10.93 -3.39 6.31
C PRO A 107 -12.15 -3.75 7.13
N ILE A 108 -12.04 -4.83 7.91
CA ILE A 108 -13.11 -5.36 8.77
C ILE A 108 -12.77 -5.29 10.27
N ALA A 109 -11.52 -4.91 10.60
CA ALA A 109 -11.04 -4.85 11.98
C ALA A 109 -10.04 -3.71 12.19
N GLN A 110 -9.79 -3.39 13.46
CA GLN A 110 -8.73 -2.49 13.91
C GLN A 110 -7.88 -3.22 14.95
N ALA A 111 -6.56 -3.22 14.76
CA ALA A 111 -5.57 -3.83 15.63
C ALA A 111 -4.66 -2.75 16.27
N GLY A 112 -4.05 -3.06 17.43
CA GLY A 112 -3.15 -2.15 18.13
C GLY A 112 -3.84 -0.87 18.61
N VAL A 113 -5.12 -0.97 18.98
CA VAL A 113 -5.99 0.17 19.33
C VAL A 113 -5.55 0.93 20.56
N GLU A 114 -4.75 0.32 21.42
CA GLU A 114 -4.12 0.96 22.59
C GLU A 114 -3.17 2.11 22.21
N SER A 115 -2.69 2.12 20.97
CA SER A 115 -1.82 3.19 20.41
C SER A 115 -2.57 4.08 19.41
N ARG A 116 -3.87 3.88 19.23
CA ARG A 116 -4.68 4.67 18.30
C ARG A 116 -4.73 6.13 18.73
N VAL A 117 -4.53 7.06 17.78
CA VAL A 117 -4.63 8.50 18.08
C VAL A 117 -6.03 8.85 18.60
N VAL A 118 -6.08 9.66 19.63
CA VAL A 118 -7.33 9.94 20.39
C VAL A 118 -8.44 10.58 19.54
N TRP A 119 -8.08 11.27 18.48
CA TRP A 119 -9.00 11.97 17.58
C TRP A 119 -9.34 11.15 16.31
N PHE A 120 -8.93 9.88 16.23
CA PHE A 120 -9.16 9.04 15.04
C PHE A 120 -10.62 9.02 14.57
N ALA A 121 -11.58 8.95 15.51
CA ALA A 121 -13.01 8.94 15.19
C ALA A 121 -13.52 10.28 14.59
N GLN A 122 -12.71 11.32 14.60
CA GLN A 122 -13.06 12.64 14.06
C GLN A 122 -12.59 12.83 12.61
N LEU A 123 -11.78 11.92 12.06
CA LEU A 123 -11.22 12.04 10.71
C LEU A 123 -12.31 12.26 9.65
N ALA A 124 -13.40 11.50 9.71
CA ALA A 124 -14.52 11.61 8.77
C ALA A 124 -15.36 12.93 8.92
N ARG A 125 -15.00 13.80 9.86
CA ARG A 125 -15.68 15.09 10.10
C ARG A 125 -14.80 16.29 9.73
N LEU A 126 -13.59 16.02 9.24
CA LEU A 126 -12.72 17.10 8.75
C LEU A 126 -13.33 17.74 7.50
N PRO A 127 -13.13 19.07 7.30
CA PRO A 127 -13.52 19.70 6.04
C PRO A 127 -12.92 18.99 4.84
N GLU A 128 -13.71 18.82 3.81
CA GLU A 128 -13.32 18.16 2.57
C GLU A 128 -12.92 19.20 1.52
N HIS A 129 -11.84 18.96 0.80
CA HIS A 129 -11.33 19.82 -0.26
C HIS A 129 -10.90 18.98 -1.46
N GLU A 130 -11.23 19.42 -2.66
CA GLU A 130 -10.71 18.83 -3.88
C GLU A 130 -9.27 19.28 -4.15
N SER A 131 -8.51 18.47 -4.90
CA SER A 131 -7.08 18.73 -5.16
C SER A 131 -6.80 20.00 -5.96
N ASN A 132 -7.80 20.51 -6.68
CA ASN A 132 -7.73 21.73 -7.53
C ASN A 132 -8.22 22.99 -6.83
N GLU A 133 -8.68 22.90 -5.59
CA GLU A 133 -9.17 24.07 -4.84
C GLU A 133 -8.04 25.00 -4.36
N GLY A 134 -8.41 26.26 -4.10
CA GLY A 134 -7.54 27.31 -3.57
C GLY A 134 -6.78 28.09 -4.65
N GLU A 135 -6.08 29.15 -4.24
CA GLU A 135 -5.33 30.03 -5.14
C GLU A 135 -4.26 29.25 -5.93
N GLY A 136 -4.32 29.33 -7.25
CA GLY A 136 -3.45 28.58 -8.17
C GLY A 136 -3.65 27.06 -8.13
N GLY A 137 -4.72 26.58 -7.48
CA GLY A 137 -4.99 25.16 -7.26
C GLY A 137 -5.10 24.38 -8.57
N GLU A 138 -5.89 24.88 -9.53
CA GLU A 138 -6.06 24.21 -10.84
C GLU A 138 -4.74 24.08 -11.60
N ALA A 139 -3.98 25.17 -11.76
CA ALA A 139 -2.70 25.13 -12.49
C ALA A 139 -1.67 24.18 -11.83
N ARG A 140 -1.61 24.19 -10.49
CA ARG A 140 -0.77 23.28 -9.72
C ARG A 140 -1.21 21.83 -9.89
N HIS A 141 -2.52 21.56 -9.80
CA HIS A 141 -3.09 20.23 -9.96
C HIS A 141 -2.77 19.65 -11.33
N VAL A 142 -3.02 20.40 -12.41
CA VAL A 142 -2.68 20.04 -13.79
C VAL A 142 -1.19 19.71 -13.91
N ARG A 143 -0.31 20.55 -13.39
CA ARG A 143 1.14 20.33 -13.46
C ARG A 143 1.56 19.07 -12.71
N ILE A 144 1.02 18.80 -11.52
CA ILE A 144 1.30 17.58 -10.77
C ILE A 144 0.82 16.36 -11.55
N ARG A 145 -0.43 16.39 -12.04
CA ARG A 145 -1.02 15.30 -12.82
C ARG A 145 -0.21 14.98 -14.05
N ASP A 146 0.16 16.00 -14.84
CA ASP A 146 0.82 15.82 -16.14
C ASP A 146 2.30 15.46 -16.02
N THR A 147 2.91 15.64 -14.84
CA THR A 147 4.33 15.35 -14.58
C THR A 147 4.53 14.30 -13.48
N ASN A 148 3.47 13.66 -12.98
CA ASN A 148 3.61 12.64 -11.97
C ASN A 148 4.35 11.41 -12.53
N ARG A 149 4.98 10.65 -11.62
CA ARG A 149 5.71 9.41 -11.94
C ARG A 149 5.07 8.20 -11.28
N GLN A 150 3.77 8.26 -11.08
CA GLN A 150 3.03 7.14 -10.53
C GLN A 150 2.81 6.08 -11.60
N HIS A 151 3.11 4.84 -11.24
CA HIS A 151 2.76 3.68 -12.04
C HIS A 151 1.24 3.58 -12.17
N PRO A 152 0.68 3.23 -13.34
CA PRO A 152 -0.75 3.01 -13.48
C PRO A 152 -1.23 1.83 -12.60
N ASP A 153 -2.52 1.85 -12.26
CA ASP A 153 -3.14 0.86 -11.39
C ASP A 153 -3.48 -0.45 -12.15
N TYR A 154 -2.49 -0.94 -12.89
CA TYR A 154 -2.52 -2.24 -13.60
C TYR A 154 -1.10 -2.68 -13.95
N ASP A 155 -0.90 -3.96 -14.23
CA ASP A 155 0.42 -4.47 -14.64
C ASP A 155 0.80 -3.97 -16.03
N THR A 156 2.07 -3.59 -16.19
CA THR A 156 2.66 -3.13 -17.45
C THR A 156 3.86 -4.00 -17.82
N ASP A 157 4.07 -4.24 -19.12
CA ASP A 157 5.24 -4.99 -19.60
C ASP A 157 6.53 -4.21 -19.36
N HIS A 158 6.48 -2.88 -19.60
CA HIS A 158 7.59 -1.95 -19.41
C HIS A 158 7.16 -0.73 -18.59
N TRP A 159 8.03 -0.33 -17.64
CA TRP A 159 7.84 0.88 -16.84
C TRP A 159 9.19 1.41 -16.31
N PRO A 160 9.42 2.72 -16.30
CA PRO A 160 8.60 3.77 -16.95
C PRO A 160 8.54 3.60 -18.47
N PRO A 161 7.57 4.24 -19.15
CA PRO A 161 7.55 4.25 -20.61
C PRO A 161 8.83 4.81 -21.20
N GLU A 162 9.28 4.28 -22.33
CA GLU A 162 10.49 4.77 -23.01
C GLU A 162 10.38 6.27 -23.29
N GLY A 163 11.42 7.03 -22.91
CA GLY A 163 11.47 8.49 -23.09
C GLY A 163 10.85 9.32 -21.95
N SER A 164 10.44 8.74 -20.84
CA SER A 164 9.86 9.42 -19.68
C SER A 164 10.88 9.86 -18.60
N VAL A 165 12.11 10.20 -19.00
CA VAL A 165 13.16 10.73 -18.10
C VAL A 165 13.19 12.26 -18.13
#